data_ec4e295ec46861697e45d168cd7415b4
#
_entry.id   ec4e295ec46861697e45d168cd7415b4
#
_cell.length_a   1.000
_cell.length_b   1.000
_cell.length_c   1.000
_cell.angle_alpha   90.00
_cell.angle_beta   90.00
_cell.angle_gamma   90.00
#
_symmetry.space_group_name_H-M   'P 1'
#
loop_
_entity.id
_entity.type
_entity.pdbx_description
1 polymer ?
#
loop_
_entity_poly.entity_id
_entity_poly.type
_entity_poly.pdbx_seq_one_letter_code
_entity_poly.pdbx_strand_id
1 'polypeptide(L)'
;MDDAFEEGNFLGLANSTGAADIIIASIPYELTTSYGQGTAEGPAACIEASGQVELFDDLLGEELPAGAIIRTVEPWNGEGDSLQQQLDGIGNYAAQQYATGAFPIFLGGEHGILPGILRGCPQKVTLIQIDAHADLRDELDGEPYSHACAIARSLDEGAIGVHQVGIRAYCRQEADYIENDDRVNTWFARDVMSPCTGSKAWGEWLESISQIEGPVHLTIDIDGLDGSLVPA
;
A
#
# COMPACT_ATOMS: atom_id res chain seq x y z
N MET A 1 1.30 32.38 7.55
CA MET A 1 2.23 32.37 6.41
C MET A 1 1.40 31.86 5.24
N ASP A 2 1.27 32.63 4.16
CA ASP A 2 0.66 32.12 2.94
C ASP A 2 1.58 31.01 2.44
N ASP A 3 1.29 29.75 2.80
CA ASP A 3 1.92 28.61 2.15
C ASP A 3 1.39 28.59 0.73
N ALA A 4 2.24 29.00 -0.20
CA ALA A 4 1.87 29.07 -1.61
C ALA A 4 1.47 27.66 -2.07
N PHE A 5 0.28 27.54 -2.66
CA PHE A 5 -0.16 26.30 -3.31
C PHE A 5 0.85 25.95 -4.41
N GLU A 6 1.38 24.73 -4.37
CA GLU A 6 2.31 24.20 -5.37
C GLU A 6 1.68 23.01 -6.08
N GLU A 7 1.31 23.22 -7.34
CA GLU A 7 0.74 22.18 -8.20
C GLU A 7 1.73 21.03 -8.35
N GLY A 8 1.23 19.80 -8.26
CA GLY A 8 2.05 18.58 -8.36
C GLY A 8 2.60 18.08 -7.03
N ASN A 9 2.39 18.80 -5.93
CA ASN A 9 2.71 18.34 -4.59
C ASN A 9 1.45 17.86 -3.85
N PHE A 10 1.62 16.84 -3.00
CA PHE A 10 0.54 16.31 -2.17
C PHE A 10 -0.02 17.40 -1.23
N LEU A 11 -1.34 17.50 -1.14
CA LEU A 11 -2.11 18.56 -0.48
C LEU A 11 -1.81 19.97 -1.03
N GLY A 12 -1.17 20.10 -2.18
CA GLY A 12 -0.75 21.40 -2.72
C GLY A 12 0.33 22.10 -1.88
N LEU A 13 1.01 21.39 -0.98
CA LEU A 13 1.99 21.98 -0.06
C LEU A 13 3.33 22.24 -0.77
N ALA A 14 3.90 23.41 -0.59
CA ALA A 14 5.23 23.71 -1.10
C ALA A 14 6.30 22.87 -0.40
N ASN A 15 7.24 22.30 -1.17
CA ASN A 15 8.35 21.56 -0.61
C ASN A 15 9.28 22.47 0.20
N SER A 16 9.29 22.29 1.51
CA SER A 16 10.18 23.04 2.39
C SER A 16 11.63 22.57 2.27
N THR A 17 12.60 23.43 2.64
CA THR A 17 14.03 23.10 2.65
C THR A 17 14.50 22.33 3.89
N GLY A 18 13.65 22.14 4.89
CA GLY A 18 13.93 21.37 6.12
C GLY A 18 14.03 19.87 5.88
N ALA A 19 14.37 19.11 6.92
CA ALA A 19 14.19 17.65 6.91
C ALA A 19 12.70 17.34 6.85
N ALA A 20 12.29 16.42 6.00
CA ALA A 20 10.90 15.99 5.95
C ALA A 20 10.57 15.03 7.10
N ASP A 21 9.37 15.15 7.65
CA ASP A 21 8.80 14.15 8.57
C ASP A 21 8.11 13.03 7.79
N ILE A 22 7.47 13.40 6.66
CA ILE A 22 6.75 12.48 5.78
C ILE A 22 7.22 12.69 4.33
N ILE A 23 7.41 11.61 3.60
CA ILE A 23 7.70 11.62 2.16
C ILE A 23 6.55 10.97 1.41
N ILE A 24 6.06 11.63 0.37
CA ILE A 24 5.13 11.07 -0.62
C ILE A 24 5.94 10.66 -1.84
N ALA A 25 5.96 9.37 -2.14
CA ALA A 25 6.79 8.78 -3.18
C ALA A 25 5.93 7.99 -4.16
N SER A 26 5.82 8.46 -5.40
CA SER A 26 5.00 7.82 -6.44
C SER A 26 5.76 6.71 -7.16
N ILE A 27 5.07 5.58 -7.38
CA ILE A 27 5.57 4.42 -8.15
C ILE A 27 4.53 4.09 -9.23
N PRO A 28 4.54 4.79 -10.37
CA PRO A 28 3.59 4.61 -11.46
C PRO A 28 3.87 3.31 -12.24
N TYR A 29 3.54 2.18 -11.65
CA TYR A 29 3.84 0.84 -12.14
C TYR A 29 2.57 0.16 -12.68
N GLU A 30 2.61 -0.34 -13.93
CA GLU A 30 1.50 -1.05 -14.58
C GLU A 30 2.04 -2.00 -15.64
N LEU A 31 2.27 -3.26 -15.28
CA LEU A 31 2.82 -4.26 -16.20
C LEU A 31 2.07 -5.60 -16.17
N THR A 32 1.33 -5.90 -15.11
CA THR A 32 0.72 -7.21 -14.91
C THR A 32 -0.78 -7.15 -14.63
N THR A 33 -1.42 -6.01 -14.85
CA THR A 33 -2.86 -5.82 -14.64
C THR A 33 -3.70 -6.85 -15.39
N SER A 34 -4.70 -7.45 -14.72
CA SER A 34 -5.58 -8.46 -15.30
C SER A 34 -6.68 -7.86 -16.17
N TYR A 35 -7.18 -6.67 -15.82
CA TYR A 35 -8.31 -6.04 -16.51
C TYR A 35 -8.19 -4.52 -16.45
N GLY A 36 -8.41 -3.88 -17.60
CA GLY A 36 -8.28 -2.43 -17.70
C GLY A 36 -6.82 -1.96 -17.82
N GLN A 37 -6.69 -0.66 -18.00
CA GLN A 37 -5.41 0.05 -18.04
C GLN A 37 -5.59 1.41 -17.36
N GLY A 38 -4.47 2.04 -16.96
CA GLY A 38 -4.46 3.38 -16.35
C GLY A 38 -4.06 3.36 -14.87
N THR A 39 -3.77 2.18 -14.29
CA THR A 39 -3.35 2.06 -12.90
C THR A 39 -2.08 2.88 -12.60
N ALA A 40 -1.16 2.99 -13.57
CA ALA A 40 0.03 3.84 -13.45
C ALA A 40 -0.28 5.34 -13.30
N GLU A 41 -1.47 5.78 -13.70
CA GLU A 41 -1.91 7.17 -13.55
C GLU A 41 -2.42 7.47 -12.13
N GLY A 42 -2.71 6.42 -11.35
CA GLY A 42 -3.27 6.52 -9.99
C GLY A 42 -2.50 7.44 -9.06
N PRO A 43 -1.17 7.33 -8.94
CA PRO A 43 -0.38 8.21 -8.08
C PRO A 43 -0.53 9.70 -8.43
N ALA A 44 -0.46 10.04 -9.71
CA ALA A 44 -0.61 11.43 -10.17
C ALA A 44 -2.01 11.96 -9.89
N ALA A 45 -3.04 11.15 -10.18
CA ALA A 45 -4.44 11.51 -9.91
C ALA A 45 -4.70 11.69 -8.40
N CYS A 46 -4.09 10.86 -7.55
CA CYS A 46 -4.18 11.00 -6.09
C CYS A 46 -3.56 12.32 -5.62
N ILE A 47 -2.37 12.67 -6.12
CA ILE A 47 -1.70 13.93 -5.79
C ILE A 47 -2.52 15.12 -6.26
N GLU A 48 -3.04 15.11 -7.49
CA GLU A 48 -3.89 16.18 -8.01
C GLU A 48 -5.16 16.35 -7.15
N ALA A 49 -5.86 15.26 -6.86
CA ALA A 49 -7.06 15.27 -6.04
C ALA A 49 -6.79 15.74 -4.60
N SER A 50 -5.64 15.43 -4.04
CA SER A 50 -5.27 15.82 -2.67
C SER A 50 -5.20 17.34 -2.47
N GLY A 51 -4.94 18.11 -3.53
CA GLY A 51 -4.97 19.57 -3.48
C GLY A 51 -6.37 20.19 -3.39
N GLN A 52 -7.44 19.36 -3.45
CA GLN A 52 -8.83 19.81 -3.41
C GLN A 52 -9.54 19.48 -2.08
N VAL A 53 -8.85 18.82 -1.14
CA VAL A 53 -9.45 18.44 0.15
C VAL A 53 -9.36 19.57 1.16
N GLU A 54 -10.33 19.61 2.08
CA GLU A 54 -10.25 20.47 3.25
C GLU A 54 -9.17 19.97 4.21
N LEU A 55 -8.36 20.87 4.75
CA LEU A 55 -7.22 20.49 5.57
C LEU A 55 -7.55 20.36 7.06
N PHE A 56 -8.68 20.89 7.52
CA PHE A 56 -9.05 20.82 8.93
C PHE A 56 -9.44 19.39 9.34
N ASP A 57 -8.71 18.85 10.32
CA ASP A 57 -9.00 17.57 10.95
C ASP A 57 -9.67 17.82 12.32
N ASP A 58 -10.91 17.35 12.47
CA ASP A 58 -11.72 17.59 13.67
C ASP A 58 -11.27 16.75 14.87
N LEU A 59 -10.58 15.64 14.66
CA LEU A 59 -10.03 14.80 15.73
C LEU A 59 -8.74 15.41 16.29
N LEU A 60 -7.90 15.94 15.42
CA LEU A 60 -6.69 16.65 15.82
C LEU A 60 -7.01 18.08 16.30
N GLY A 61 -8.10 18.68 15.80
CA GLY A 61 -8.48 20.06 16.06
C GLY A 61 -7.54 21.08 15.40
N GLU A 62 -6.80 20.66 14.38
CA GLU A 62 -5.77 21.44 13.67
C GLU A 62 -5.94 21.28 12.15
N GLU A 63 -5.36 22.21 11.39
CA GLU A 63 -5.23 22.06 9.94
C GLU A 63 -4.00 21.21 9.59
N LEU A 64 -4.16 20.25 8.66
CA LEU A 64 -3.04 19.48 8.14
C LEU A 64 -2.06 20.40 7.39
N PRO A 65 -0.77 20.13 7.46
CA PRO A 65 -0.13 18.96 8.02
C PRO A 65 0.14 19.01 9.55
N ALA A 66 -0.56 19.83 10.33
CA ALA A 66 -0.46 19.88 11.79
C ALA A 66 1.00 20.05 12.29
N GLY A 67 1.77 20.88 11.60
CA GLY A 67 3.19 21.15 11.89
C GLY A 67 4.19 20.15 11.32
N ALA A 68 3.75 19.04 10.73
CA ALA A 68 4.65 18.12 10.04
C ALA A 68 5.13 18.69 8.69
N ILE A 69 6.36 18.35 8.31
CA ILE A 69 6.92 18.69 7.00
C ILE A 69 6.67 17.50 6.05
N ILE A 70 5.73 17.67 5.13
CA ILE A 70 5.44 16.70 4.07
C ILE A 70 6.23 17.11 2.82
N ARG A 71 6.88 16.16 2.17
CA ARG A 71 7.60 16.37 0.91
C ARG A 71 7.14 15.38 -0.14
N THR A 72 6.70 15.88 -1.29
CA THR A 72 6.50 15.09 -2.50
C THR A 72 7.84 14.99 -3.22
N VAL A 73 8.28 13.76 -3.51
CA VAL A 73 9.55 13.51 -4.20
C VAL A 73 9.31 13.08 -5.64
N GLU A 74 10.36 13.16 -6.47
CA GLU A 74 10.31 12.72 -7.85
C GLU A 74 9.81 11.26 -7.95
N PRO A 75 8.88 10.96 -8.86
CA PRO A 75 8.38 9.61 -9.03
C PRO A 75 9.48 8.64 -9.47
N TRP A 76 9.30 7.37 -9.13
CA TRP A 76 10.08 6.29 -9.74
C TRP A 76 9.88 6.28 -11.26
N ASN A 77 10.93 6.07 -12.03
CA ASN A 77 10.96 6.30 -13.49
C ASN A 77 10.89 5.03 -14.35
N GLY A 78 10.59 3.85 -13.76
CA GLY A 78 10.39 2.63 -14.54
C GLY A 78 11.67 1.96 -15.05
N GLU A 79 12.77 1.98 -14.31
CA GLU A 79 14.04 1.35 -14.71
C GLU A 79 13.96 -0.19 -14.68
N GLY A 80 14.35 -0.84 -15.78
CA GLY A 80 14.49 -2.29 -15.90
C GLY A 80 13.81 -2.90 -17.13
N ASP A 81 14.45 -3.92 -17.73
CA ASP A 81 13.96 -4.62 -18.93
C ASP A 81 13.07 -5.83 -18.62
N SER A 82 13.00 -6.25 -17.36
CA SER A 82 12.18 -7.35 -16.87
C SER A 82 11.46 -6.96 -15.56
N LEU A 83 10.37 -7.68 -15.22
CA LEU A 83 9.63 -7.45 -13.96
C LEU A 83 10.57 -7.54 -12.74
N GLN A 84 11.44 -8.54 -12.71
CA GLN A 84 12.43 -8.69 -11.66
C GLN A 84 13.33 -7.46 -11.52
N GLN A 85 13.87 -6.94 -12.63
CA GLN A 85 14.74 -5.77 -12.63
C GLN A 85 13.98 -4.51 -12.21
N GLN A 86 12.71 -4.38 -12.61
CA GLN A 86 11.87 -3.27 -12.18
C GLN A 86 11.58 -3.32 -10.68
N LEU A 87 11.32 -4.51 -10.11
CA LEU A 87 11.19 -4.67 -8.67
C LEU A 87 12.50 -4.36 -7.92
N ASP A 88 13.66 -4.71 -8.49
CA ASP A 88 14.96 -4.31 -7.94
C ASP A 88 15.14 -2.78 -8.00
N GLY A 89 14.70 -2.15 -9.09
CA GLY A 89 14.67 -0.68 -9.24
C GLY A 89 13.77 0.00 -8.22
N ILE A 90 12.56 -0.54 -8.00
CA ILE A 90 11.63 -0.08 -6.94
C ILE A 90 12.29 -0.24 -5.56
N GLY A 91 12.98 -1.36 -5.31
CA GLY A 91 13.71 -1.60 -4.06
C GLY A 91 14.79 -0.55 -3.82
N ASN A 92 15.57 -0.21 -4.84
CA ASN A 92 16.57 0.86 -4.74
C ASN A 92 15.94 2.23 -4.48
N TYR A 93 14.82 2.53 -5.14
CA TYR A 93 14.06 3.76 -4.92
C TYR A 93 13.51 3.82 -3.49
N ALA A 94 12.87 2.76 -3.02
CA ALA A 94 12.34 2.67 -1.65
C ALA A 94 13.46 2.81 -0.59
N ALA A 95 14.61 2.15 -0.81
CA ALA A 95 15.77 2.27 0.08
C ALA A 95 16.27 3.71 0.22
N GLN A 96 16.25 4.49 -0.86
CA GLN A 96 16.60 5.92 -0.81
C GLN A 96 15.62 6.71 0.06
N GLN A 97 14.31 6.42 -0.02
CA GLN A 97 13.32 7.10 0.80
C GLN A 97 13.46 6.73 2.28
N TYR A 98 13.61 5.46 2.60
CA TYR A 98 13.87 5.00 3.98
C TYR A 98 15.15 5.61 4.58
N ALA A 99 16.20 5.77 3.77
CA ALA A 99 17.47 6.34 4.23
C ALA A 99 17.38 7.83 4.66
N THR A 100 16.31 8.53 4.30
CA THR A 100 16.09 9.93 4.72
C THR A 100 15.74 10.05 6.20
N GLY A 101 15.22 8.98 6.81
CA GLY A 101 14.69 8.95 8.17
C GLY A 101 13.27 9.49 8.31
N ALA A 102 12.67 10.01 7.22
CA ALA A 102 11.26 10.39 7.18
C ALA A 102 10.36 9.15 7.08
N PHE A 103 9.08 9.30 7.41
CA PHE A 103 8.07 8.26 7.21
C PHE A 103 7.63 8.24 5.73
N PRO A 104 7.93 7.18 4.96
CA PRO A 104 7.56 7.13 3.55
C PRO A 104 6.12 6.64 3.36
N ILE A 105 5.38 7.31 2.49
CA ILE A 105 4.10 6.88 1.93
C ILE A 105 4.33 6.65 0.44
N PHE A 106 4.17 5.40 0.00
CA PHE A 106 4.31 5.04 -1.41
C PHE A 106 2.93 5.03 -2.06
N LEU A 107 2.76 5.83 -3.12
CA LEU A 107 1.57 5.82 -3.95
C LEU A 107 1.86 4.94 -5.17
N GLY A 108 1.19 3.81 -5.24
CA GLY A 108 1.41 2.81 -6.27
C GLY A 108 0.45 2.92 -7.46
N GLY A 109 0.84 2.25 -8.53
CA GLY A 109 -0.03 1.74 -9.57
C GLY A 109 -0.64 0.40 -9.11
N GLU A 110 -0.24 -0.71 -9.72
CA GLU A 110 -0.69 -2.03 -9.29
C GLU A 110 0.02 -2.54 -8.02
N HIS A 111 -0.63 -3.46 -7.29
CA HIS A 111 -0.13 -3.99 -6.01
C HIS A 111 1.19 -4.76 -6.14
N GLY A 112 1.57 -5.16 -7.35
CA GLY A 112 2.84 -5.81 -7.67
C GLY A 112 4.11 -5.04 -7.24
N ILE A 113 3.99 -3.77 -6.84
CA ILE A 113 5.12 -2.98 -6.31
C ILE A 113 5.57 -3.39 -4.91
N LEU A 114 4.70 -4.00 -4.11
CA LEU A 114 4.94 -4.26 -2.68
C LEU A 114 6.21 -5.09 -2.43
N PRO A 115 6.48 -6.22 -3.12
CA PRO A 115 7.71 -6.96 -2.93
C PRO A 115 8.97 -6.13 -3.21
N GLY A 116 8.90 -5.24 -4.22
CA GLY A 116 9.98 -4.30 -4.52
C GLY A 116 10.23 -3.33 -3.37
N ILE A 117 9.18 -2.72 -2.83
CA ILE A 117 9.29 -1.82 -1.66
C ILE A 117 9.94 -2.53 -0.48
N LEU A 118 9.55 -3.79 -0.21
CA LEU A 118 10.11 -4.56 0.91
C LEU A 118 11.58 -4.93 0.72
N ARG A 119 12.06 -5.11 -0.51
CA ARG A 119 13.51 -5.25 -0.80
C ARG A 119 14.30 -4.04 -0.33
N GLY A 120 13.72 -2.86 -0.45
CA GLY A 120 14.34 -1.61 0.01
C GLY A 120 14.16 -1.32 1.49
N CYS A 121 13.27 -2.02 2.17
CA CYS A 121 12.97 -1.77 3.58
C CYS A 121 14.13 -2.25 4.46
N PRO A 122 14.66 -1.39 5.37
CA PRO A 122 15.82 -1.75 6.21
C PRO A 122 15.49 -2.76 7.32
N GLN A 123 14.21 -3.07 7.52
CA GLN A 123 13.75 -3.92 8.62
C GLN A 123 12.75 -4.95 8.10
N LYS A 124 12.71 -6.11 8.76
CA LYS A 124 11.60 -7.05 8.55
C LYS A 124 10.34 -6.49 9.18
N VAL A 125 9.23 -6.59 8.46
CA VAL A 125 7.95 -6.02 8.85
C VAL A 125 6.87 -7.09 8.92
N THR A 126 5.84 -6.85 9.73
CA THR A 126 4.55 -7.53 9.60
C THR A 126 3.66 -6.68 8.70
N LEU A 127 2.98 -7.32 7.75
CA LEU A 127 2.06 -6.65 6.84
C LEU A 127 0.68 -6.52 7.47
N ILE A 128 0.05 -5.37 7.31
CA ILE A 128 -1.39 -5.18 7.45
C ILE A 128 -1.91 -4.88 6.05
N GLN A 129 -2.80 -5.73 5.53
CA GLN A 129 -3.36 -5.58 4.18
C GLN A 129 -4.87 -5.31 4.26
N ILE A 130 -5.28 -4.23 3.61
CA ILE A 130 -6.69 -3.92 3.34
C ILE A 130 -6.91 -4.09 1.85
N ASP A 131 -7.71 -5.09 1.44
CA ASP A 131 -7.76 -5.54 0.06
C ASP A 131 -9.00 -6.40 -0.20
N ALA A 132 -9.47 -6.45 -1.45
CA ALA A 132 -10.44 -7.44 -1.91
C ALA A 132 -9.80 -8.79 -2.19
N HIS A 133 -8.54 -8.82 -2.59
CA HIS A 133 -7.80 -9.99 -3.07
C HIS A 133 -6.79 -10.48 -2.02
N ALA A 134 -6.52 -11.78 -2.03
CA ALA A 134 -5.53 -12.36 -1.11
C ALA A 134 -4.10 -12.15 -1.58
N ASP A 135 -3.87 -12.05 -2.90
CA ASP A 135 -2.56 -11.86 -3.55
C ASP A 135 -1.52 -12.91 -3.15
N LEU A 136 -2.00 -14.13 -2.91
CA LEU A 136 -1.23 -15.28 -2.44
C LEU A 136 -0.99 -16.32 -3.54
N ARG A 137 -1.20 -15.94 -4.82
CA ARG A 137 -0.86 -16.85 -5.91
C ARG A 137 0.64 -17.07 -6.00
N ASP A 138 1.03 -18.29 -6.41
CA ASP A 138 2.43 -18.56 -6.72
C ASP A 138 2.84 -17.92 -8.05
N GLU A 139 1.93 -17.94 -9.02
CA GLU A 139 2.05 -17.28 -10.31
C GLU A 139 0.67 -16.93 -10.89
N LEU A 140 0.63 -15.98 -11.79
CA LEU A 140 -0.51 -15.70 -12.66
C LEU A 140 -0.03 -15.68 -14.11
N ASP A 141 -0.61 -16.56 -14.95
CA ASP A 141 -0.24 -16.72 -16.38
C ASP A 141 1.26 -17.03 -16.60
N GLY A 142 1.90 -17.74 -15.65
CA GLY A 142 3.31 -18.07 -15.66
C GLY A 142 4.24 -16.97 -15.14
N GLU A 143 3.66 -15.89 -14.58
CA GLU A 143 4.43 -14.77 -14.05
C GLU A 143 4.34 -14.72 -12.51
N PRO A 144 5.43 -15.09 -11.80
CA PRO A 144 5.45 -15.12 -10.34
C PRO A 144 5.52 -13.74 -9.69
N TYR A 145 5.86 -12.69 -10.47
CA TYR A 145 5.91 -11.31 -9.99
C TYR A 145 4.69 -10.48 -10.42
N SER A 146 3.57 -11.14 -10.75
CA SER A 146 2.29 -10.51 -10.99
C SER A 146 1.75 -9.84 -9.72
N HIS A 147 0.91 -8.80 -9.89
CA HIS A 147 0.16 -8.16 -8.80
C HIS A 147 -0.58 -9.18 -7.92
N ALA A 148 -1.18 -10.22 -8.52
CA ALA A 148 -1.89 -11.29 -7.80
C ALA A 148 -0.98 -12.20 -6.93
N CYS A 149 0.33 -11.97 -6.95
CA CYS A 149 1.34 -12.67 -6.15
C CYS A 149 2.00 -11.74 -5.12
N ALA A 150 1.53 -10.51 -5.00
CA ALA A 150 2.20 -9.46 -4.23
C ALA A 150 2.47 -9.87 -2.78
N ILE A 151 1.51 -10.48 -2.09
CA ILE A 151 1.68 -10.94 -0.70
C ILE A 151 2.55 -12.18 -0.62
N ALA A 152 2.36 -13.16 -1.51
CA ALA A 152 3.20 -14.35 -1.54
C ALA A 152 4.68 -13.96 -1.72
N ARG A 153 4.98 -13.12 -2.69
CA ARG A 153 6.36 -12.61 -2.92
C ARG A 153 6.87 -11.77 -1.76
N SER A 154 6.02 -10.99 -1.11
CA SER A 154 6.40 -10.22 0.08
C SER A 154 6.82 -11.10 1.26
N LEU A 155 6.14 -12.24 1.45
CA LEU A 155 6.53 -13.25 2.44
C LEU A 155 7.86 -13.93 2.07
N ASP A 156 8.16 -14.11 0.79
CA ASP A 156 9.44 -14.62 0.30
C ASP A 156 10.58 -13.61 0.49
N GLU A 157 10.32 -12.32 0.33
CA GLU A 157 11.27 -11.23 0.61
C GLU A 157 11.52 -11.03 2.12
N GLY A 158 10.81 -11.76 2.96
CA GLY A 158 11.06 -11.85 4.39
C GLY A 158 10.13 -11.03 5.27
N ALA A 159 8.94 -10.68 4.80
CA ALA A 159 7.87 -10.23 5.69
C ALA A 159 7.60 -11.32 6.76
N ILE A 160 7.38 -10.88 8.00
CA ILE A 160 7.21 -11.78 9.15
C ILE A 160 5.88 -12.52 9.06
N GLY A 161 4.84 -11.84 8.59
CA GLY A 161 3.51 -12.36 8.39
C GLY A 161 2.58 -11.29 7.83
N VAL A 162 1.31 -11.63 7.61
CA VAL A 162 0.29 -10.71 7.11
C VAL A 162 -1.02 -10.86 7.87
N HIS A 163 -1.66 -9.72 8.17
CA HIS A 163 -3.01 -9.61 8.72
C HIS A 163 -3.90 -8.96 7.66
N GLN A 164 -4.64 -9.79 6.93
CA GLN A 164 -5.48 -9.37 5.80
C GLN A 164 -6.91 -9.12 6.24
N VAL A 165 -7.53 -8.01 5.79
CA VAL A 165 -8.94 -7.72 6.00
C VAL A 165 -9.62 -7.28 4.71
N GLY A 166 -10.87 -7.68 4.53
CA GLY A 166 -11.68 -7.33 3.35
C GLY A 166 -11.63 -8.36 2.22
N ILE A 167 -10.88 -9.44 2.38
CA ILE A 167 -10.66 -10.44 1.35
C ILE A 167 -12.00 -11.10 0.94
N ARG A 168 -12.30 -11.06 -0.36
CA ARG A 168 -13.53 -11.58 -0.94
C ARG A 168 -13.36 -12.24 -2.32
N ALA A 169 -12.20 -12.05 -2.95
CA ALA A 169 -11.85 -12.63 -4.23
C ALA A 169 -10.50 -13.36 -4.14
N TYR A 170 -10.53 -14.68 -4.21
CA TYR A 170 -9.34 -15.53 -4.12
C TYR A 170 -9.62 -16.90 -4.78
N CYS A 171 -8.58 -17.55 -5.26
CA CYS A 171 -8.69 -18.86 -5.89
C CYS A 171 -8.49 -20.00 -4.88
N ARG A 172 -8.63 -21.26 -5.37
CA ARG A 172 -8.46 -22.45 -4.52
C ARG A 172 -7.06 -22.57 -3.94
N GLN A 173 -6.03 -22.26 -4.73
CA GLN A 173 -4.65 -22.30 -4.27
C GLN A 173 -4.41 -21.32 -3.12
N GLU A 174 -4.96 -20.11 -3.22
CA GLU A 174 -4.88 -19.10 -2.16
C GLU A 174 -5.63 -19.52 -0.91
N ALA A 175 -6.80 -20.18 -1.04
CA ALA A 175 -7.52 -20.75 0.09
C ALA A 175 -6.66 -21.79 0.83
N ASP A 176 -6.02 -22.68 0.07
CA ASP A 176 -5.13 -23.70 0.64
C ASP A 176 -3.89 -23.05 1.29
N TYR A 177 -3.39 -21.93 0.75
CA TYR A 177 -2.28 -21.17 1.34
C TYR A 177 -2.69 -20.54 2.68
N ILE A 178 -3.86 -19.91 2.73
CA ILE A 178 -4.42 -19.30 3.97
C ILE A 178 -4.61 -20.35 5.07
N GLU A 179 -5.05 -21.57 4.71
CA GLU A 179 -5.28 -22.64 5.69
C GLU A 179 -3.98 -23.28 6.22
N ASN A 180 -2.88 -23.23 5.48
CA ASN A 180 -1.68 -24.01 5.78
C ASN A 180 -0.44 -23.20 6.15
N ASP A 181 -0.47 -21.87 6.05
CA ASP A 181 0.66 -21.01 6.42
C ASP A 181 0.29 -20.13 7.63
N ASP A 182 0.87 -20.44 8.79
CA ASP A 182 0.64 -19.73 10.05
C ASP A 182 1.03 -18.23 10.01
N ARG A 183 1.74 -17.81 8.97
CA ARG A 183 2.08 -16.40 8.76
C ARG A 183 0.91 -15.58 8.18
N VAL A 184 -0.13 -16.25 7.66
CA VAL A 184 -1.27 -15.61 6.99
C VAL A 184 -2.49 -15.64 7.89
N ASN A 185 -2.95 -14.48 8.30
CA ASN A 185 -4.15 -14.29 9.10
C ASN A 185 -5.17 -13.50 8.29
N THR A 186 -6.32 -14.07 7.97
CA THR A 186 -7.28 -13.48 7.03
C THR A 186 -8.66 -13.31 7.64
N TRP A 187 -9.18 -12.07 7.60
CA TRP A 187 -10.56 -11.71 7.93
C TRP A 187 -11.33 -11.39 6.65
N PHE A 188 -12.17 -12.34 6.26
CA PHE A 188 -12.92 -12.24 5.01
C PHE A 188 -14.02 -11.17 5.09
N ALA A 189 -14.27 -10.49 3.97
CA ALA A 189 -15.33 -9.49 3.86
C ALA A 189 -16.70 -10.03 4.30
N ARG A 190 -17.05 -11.29 3.93
CA ARG A 190 -18.29 -11.93 4.34
C ARG A 190 -18.50 -11.99 5.86
N ASP A 191 -17.40 -12.07 6.62
CA ASP A 191 -17.44 -12.19 8.07
C ASP A 191 -17.46 -10.81 8.73
N VAL A 192 -16.61 -9.88 8.28
CA VAL A 192 -16.55 -8.52 8.84
C VAL A 192 -17.75 -7.64 8.45
N MET A 193 -18.37 -7.90 7.29
CA MET A 193 -19.57 -7.21 6.83
C MET A 193 -20.89 -7.89 7.24
N SER A 194 -20.81 -9.02 7.93
CA SER A 194 -22.00 -9.75 8.38
C SER A 194 -22.79 -8.93 9.41
N PRO A 195 -24.10 -8.74 9.23
CA PRO A 195 -24.95 -8.04 10.20
C PRO A 195 -25.06 -8.75 11.55
N CYS A 196 -24.73 -10.04 11.60
CA CYS A 196 -24.81 -10.85 12.83
C CYS A 196 -23.49 -10.96 13.55
N THR A 197 -22.36 -10.99 12.85
CA THR A 197 -21.04 -11.29 13.41
C THR A 197 -19.99 -10.23 13.08
N GLY A 198 -20.29 -9.25 12.24
CA GLY A 198 -19.31 -8.32 11.70
C GLY A 198 -18.57 -7.52 12.77
N SER A 199 -19.26 -7.02 13.79
CA SER A 199 -18.60 -6.29 14.89
C SER A 199 -17.63 -7.17 15.68
N LYS A 200 -17.90 -8.47 15.79
CA LYS A 200 -16.99 -9.43 16.45
C LYS A 200 -15.77 -9.69 15.56
N ALA A 201 -15.97 -10.03 14.29
CA ALA A 201 -14.87 -10.30 13.36
C ALA A 201 -13.97 -9.06 13.18
N TRP A 202 -14.57 -7.89 13.11
CA TRP A 202 -13.83 -6.62 13.09
C TRP A 202 -13.01 -6.40 14.37
N GLY A 203 -13.62 -6.67 15.55
CA GLY A 203 -12.93 -6.59 16.83
C GLY A 203 -11.76 -7.59 16.94
N GLU A 204 -11.93 -8.80 16.44
CA GLU A 204 -10.88 -9.82 16.39
C GLU A 204 -9.71 -9.39 15.50
N TRP A 205 -9.99 -8.75 14.35
CA TRP A 205 -8.95 -8.18 13.51
C TRP A 205 -8.20 -7.04 14.22
N LEU A 206 -8.93 -6.09 14.82
CA LEU A 206 -8.31 -4.99 15.58
C LEU A 206 -7.46 -5.51 16.74
N GLU A 207 -7.94 -6.51 17.46
CA GLU A 207 -7.16 -7.16 18.53
C GLU A 207 -5.89 -7.79 17.96
N SER A 208 -6.00 -8.53 16.85
CA SER A 208 -4.86 -9.17 16.20
C SER A 208 -3.78 -8.17 15.80
N ILE A 209 -4.15 -7.05 15.16
CA ILE A 209 -3.17 -6.03 14.77
C ILE A 209 -2.60 -5.28 15.98
N SER A 210 -3.34 -5.15 17.06
CA SER A 210 -2.86 -4.52 18.30
C SER A 210 -1.78 -5.33 19.02
N GLN A 211 -1.67 -6.63 18.72
CA GLN A 211 -0.67 -7.55 19.29
C GLN A 211 0.60 -7.65 18.42
N ILE A 212 0.66 -6.97 17.28
CA ILE A 212 1.85 -7.01 16.43
C ILE A 212 3.00 -6.32 17.16
N GLU A 213 4.08 -7.06 17.33
CA GLU A 213 5.33 -6.53 17.87
C GLU A 213 6.29 -6.16 16.72
N GLY A 214 6.93 -4.99 16.81
CA GLY A 214 7.93 -4.55 15.84
C GLY A 214 7.35 -3.69 14.71
N PRO A 215 8.12 -3.50 13.63
CA PRO A 215 7.72 -2.65 12.52
C PRO A 215 6.56 -3.23 11.72
N VAL A 216 5.66 -2.35 11.28
CA VAL A 216 4.51 -2.69 10.44
C VAL A 216 4.61 -1.95 9.12
N HIS A 217 4.24 -2.63 8.03
CA HIS A 217 3.96 -2.01 6.75
C HIS A 217 2.47 -2.15 6.45
N LEU A 218 1.78 -1.02 6.37
CA LEU A 218 0.38 -0.98 5.95
C LEU A 218 0.32 -0.89 4.43
N THR A 219 -0.35 -1.85 3.80
CA THR A 219 -0.65 -1.84 2.38
C THR A 219 -2.17 -1.78 2.18
N ILE A 220 -2.61 -0.88 1.32
CA ILE A 220 -4.02 -0.66 1.03
C ILE A 220 -4.20 -0.75 -0.49
N ASP A 221 -4.90 -1.79 -0.95
CA ASP A 221 -5.46 -1.77 -2.28
C ASP A 221 -6.80 -1.05 -2.24
N ILE A 222 -7.01 -0.15 -3.21
CA ILE A 222 -8.21 0.69 -3.22
C ILE A 222 -9.49 -0.12 -3.40
N ASP A 223 -9.40 -1.29 -4.03
CA ASP A 223 -10.52 -2.20 -4.21
C ASP A 223 -10.91 -2.95 -2.92
N GLY A 224 -10.12 -2.85 -1.86
CA GLY A 224 -10.52 -3.24 -0.50
C GLY A 224 -11.75 -2.50 -0.01
N LEU A 225 -11.99 -1.30 -0.53
CA LEU A 225 -13.22 -0.54 -0.30
C LEU A 225 -14.41 -1.15 -1.03
N ASP A 226 -15.62 -0.69 -0.69
CA ASP A 226 -16.84 -1.08 -1.41
C ASP A 226 -16.81 -0.55 -2.84
N GLY A 227 -17.12 -1.39 -3.83
CA GLY A 227 -17.11 -1.02 -5.24
C GLY A 227 -18.08 0.10 -5.63
N SER A 228 -19.05 0.45 -4.76
CA SER A 228 -19.91 1.62 -4.96
C SER A 228 -19.19 2.95 -4.65
N LEU A 229 -18.10 2.89 -3.87
CA LEU A 229 -17.28 4.04 -3.54
C LEU A 229 -16.13 4.24 -4.54
N VAL A 230 -15.63 3.14 -5.09
CA VAL A 230 -14.50 3.10 -6.02
C VAL A 230 -14.88 2.25 -7.24
N PRO A 231 -15.81 2.72 -8.09
CA PRO A 231 -16.19 1.98 -9.30
C PRO A 231 -15.00 1.92 -10.26
N ALA A 232 -14.71 0.71 -10.78
CA ALA A 232 -13.69 0.48 -11.80
C ALA A 232 -14.13 1.06 -13.17
#